data_7a42cacb5f22566169bfa1b843005f91
#
_entry.id   7a42cacb5f22566169bfa1b843005f91
#
_cell.length_a   1.000
_cell.length_b   1.000
_cell.length_c   1.000
_cell.angle_alpha   90.00
_cell.angle_beta   90.00
_cell.angle_gamma   90.00
#
_symmetry.space_group_name_H-M   'P 1'
#
loop_
_entity.id
_entity.type
_entity.pdbx_description
1 polymer ?
#
loop_
_entity_poly.entity_id
_entity_poly.type
_entity_poly.pdbx_seq_one_letter_code
_entity_poly.pdbx_strand_id
1 'polypeptide(L)'
;MTVASEDRKTTELAVDQICAYGIARSTVKVDAANPPLGQEELRNTDAYWRACNYLAAGMIYLRDNPLLKQPLKVEHIKNRLLGHWGSSPGLSFVYVHLNRLIKKYDLDMIYMAGPGHGAPGVLAPVYLEGTYSEIYPDKSEDEEGMAAFFKQFSFPGGIGSHCTPETPGSIHEG
;
A
#
# COMPACT_ATOMS: atom_id res chain seq x y z
N MET A 1 -19.21 28.16 15.51
CA MET A 1 -18.15 27.50 16.29
C MET A 1 -18.74 26.27 17.01
N THR A 2 -19.37 25.32 16.29
CA THR A 2 -20.13 24.21 16.91
C THR A 2 -20.01 22.87 16.13
N VAL A 3 -19.08 22.76 15.18
CA VAL A 3 -18.92 21.54 14.37
C VAL A 3 -17.95 20.52 15.01
N ALA A 4 -17.06 20.95 15.89
CA ALA A 4 -16.04 20.08 16.49
C ALA A 4 -16.52 19.18 17.62
N SER A 5 -17.72 19.39 18.17
CA SER A 5 -18.24 18.59 19.30
C SER A 5 -19.09 17.39 18.86
N GLU A 6 -19.74 17.48 17.70
CA GLU A 6 -20.55 16.37 17.17
C GLU A 6 -19.68 15.27 16.56
N ASP A 7 -18.59 15.62 15.87
CA ASP A 7 -17.66 14.64 15.30
C ASP A 7 -16.95 13.79 16.37
N ARG A 8 -16.64 14.36 17.53
CA ARG A 8 -16.04 13.61 18.65
C ARG A 8 -17.00 12.57 19.23
N LYS A 9 -18.27 12.94 19.43
CA LYS A 9 -19.28 12.01 19.96
C LYS A 9 -19.59 10.86 19.00
N THR A 10 -19.59 11.13 17.71
CA THR A 10 -19.84 10.11 16.68
C THR A 10 -18.68 9.11 16.61
N THR A 11 -17.45 9.59 16.76
CA THR A 11 -16.25 8.74 16.78
C THR A 11 -16.18 7.88 18.04
N GLU A 12 -16.54 8.42 19.22
CA GLU A 12 -16.60 7.66 20.47
C GLU A 12 -17.68 6.57 20.44
N LEU A 13 -18.87 6.86 19.90
CA LEU A 13 -19.95 5.89 19.73
C LEU A 13 -19.58 4.76 18.79
N ALA A 14 -18.86 5.06 17.69
CA ALA A 14 -18.37 4.04 16.75
C ALA A 14 -17.32 3.11 17.40
N VAL A 15 -16.42 3.66 18.20
CA VAL A 15 -15.40 2.89 18.93
C VAL A 15 -16.06 2.00 19.99
N ASP A 16 -17.07 2.50 20.71
CA ASP A 16 -17.78 1.72 21.72
C ASP A 16 -18.61 0.57 21.10
N GLN A 17 -19.16 0.77 19.91
CA GLN A 17 -19.83 -0.29 19.16
C GLN A 17 -18.85 -1.38 18.69
N ILE A 18 -17.68 -1.01 18.20
CA ILE A 18 -16.63 -1.96 17.79
C ILE A 18 -16.14 -2.78 18.99
N CYS A 19 -16.00 -2.16 20.17
CA CYS A 19 -15.61 -2.85 21.41
C CYS A 19 -16.69 -3.85 21.90
N ALA A 20 -17.96 -3.64 21.58
CA ALA A 20 -19.05 -4.57 21.93
C ALA A 20 -18.94 -5.93 21.20
N TYR A 21 -18.19 -6.00 20.10
CA TYR A 21 -17.89 -7.25 19.38
C TYR A 21 -16.65 -8.01 19.91
N GLY A 22 -16.19 -7.71 21.12
CA GLY A 22 -15.12 -8.46 21.78
C GLY A 22 -13.69 -8.06 21.36
N ILE A 23 -13.54 -6.96 20.62
CA ILE A 23 -12.23 -6.38 20.36
C ILE A 23 -11.80 -5.63 21.61
N ALA A 24 -10.74 -6.13 22.28
CA ALA A 24 -10.21 -5.52 23.48
C ALA A 24 -9.83 -4.04 23.22
N ARG A 25 -10.33 -3.14 24.03
CA ARG A 25 -9.86 -1.75 24.02
C ARG A 25 -8.34 -1.74 24.26
N SER A 26 -7.59 -1.14 23.38
CA SER A 26 -6.20 -0.83 23.67
C SER A 26 -6.14 0.06 24.90
N THR A 27 -5.54 -0.44 25.97
CA THR A 27 -5.28 0.34 27.19
C THR A 27 -4.07 1.26 27.06
N VAL A 28 -3.43 1.27 25.88
CA VAL A 28 -2.30 2.14 25.61
C VAL A 28 -2.78 3.59 25.56
N LYS A 29 -2.49 4.33 26.61
CA LYS A 29 -2.69 5.78 26.61
C LYS A 29 -1.62 6.40 25.72
N VAL A 30 -2.04 7.03 24.64
CA VAL A 30 -1.12 7.84 23.82
C VAL A 30 -0.82 9.11 24.60
N ASP A 31 0.44 9.27 24.99
CA ASP A 31 0.93 10.52 25.58
C ASP A 31 1.10 11.54 24.45
N ALA A 32 0.23 12.54 24.42
CA ALA A 32 0.29 13.60 23.42
C ALA A 32 1.59 14.44 23.49
N ALA A 33 2.23 14.47 24.68
CA ALA A 33 3.53 15.14 24.86
C ALA A 33 4.70 14.29 24.32
N ASN A 34 4.47 12.98 24.15
CA ASN A 34 5.50 12.02 23.71
C ASN A 34 4.91 11.10 22.63
N PRO A 35 4.61 11.61 21.42
CA PRO A 35 4.03 10.81 20.38
C PRO A 35 4.99 9.68 19.95
N PRO A 36 4.45 8.51 19.55
CA PRO A 36 5.26 7.34 19.17
C PRO A 36 6.10 7.57 17.90
N LEU A 37 5.78 8.61 17.14
CA LEU A 37 6.47 9.03 15.93
C LEU A 37 6.84 10.51 16.04
N GLY A 38 8.10 10.84 15.69
CA GLY A 38 8.49 12.22 15.46
C GLY A 38 7.78 12.81 14.22
N GLN A 39 7.70 14.14 14.13
CA GLN A 39 7.01 14.82 13.02
C GLN A 39 7.62 14.48 11.65
N GLU A 40 8.91 14.33 11.56
CA GLU A 40 9.60 13.93 10.33
C GLU A 40 9.31 12.47 9.97
N GLU A 41 9.43 11.57 10.94
CA GLU A 41 9.13 10.15 10.76
C GLU A 41 7.66 9.95 10.34
N LEU A 42 6.74 10.71 10.91
CA LEU A 42 5.33 10.69 10.52
C LEU A 42 5.14 11.13 9.07
N ARG A 43 5.77 12.25 8.65
CA ARG A 43 5.70 12.71 7.26
C ARG A 43 6.27 11.69 6.28
N ASN A 44 7.42 11.09 6.60
CA ASN A 44 8.07 10.09 5.75
C ASN A 44 7.22 8.82 5.64
N THR A 45 6.65 8.35 6.74
CA THR A 45 5.73 7.21 6.78
C THR A 45 4.48 7.46 5.94
N ASP A 46 3.86 8.64 6.07
CA ASP A 46 2.71 9.04 5.27
C ASP A 46 3.06 9.13 3.78
N ALA A 47 4.19 9.75 3.43
CA ALA A 47 4.65 9.86 2.05
C ALA A 47 4.88 8.49 1.40
N TYR A 48 5.53 7.58 2.11
CA TYR A 48 5.76 6.22 1.64
C TYR A 48 4.44 5.46 1.44
N TRP A 49 3.54 5.51 2.42
CA TRP A 49 2.23 4.88 2.32
C TRP A 49 1.39 5.43 1.17
N ARG A 50 1.40 6.73 0.94
CA ARG A 50 0.72 7.38 -0.20
C ARG A 50 1.33 6.96 -1.53
N ALA A 51 2.65 6.83 -1.62
CA ALA A 51 3.32 6.31 -2.81
C ALA A 51 2.89 4.86 -3.11
N CYS A 52 2.85 3.99 -2.09
CA CYS A 52 2.33 2.63 -2.24
C CYS A 52 0.89 2.62 -2.76
N ASN A 53 0.03 3.48 -2.23
CA ASN A 53 -1.35 3.59 -2.67
C ASN A 53 -1.45 4.06 -4.13
N TYR A 54 -0.61 5.02 -4.52
CA TYR A 54 -0.56 5.49 -5.90
C TYR A 54 -0.13 4.37 -6.87
N LEU A 55 0.93 3.65 -6.53
CA LEU A 55 1.42 2.52 -7.33
C LEU A 55 0.38 1.41 -7.42
N ALA A 56 -0.30 1.08 -6.32
CA ALA A 56 -1.38 0.09 -6.32
C ALA A 56 -2.54 0.50 -7.24
N ALA A 57 -2.96 1.77 -7.19
CA ALA A 57 -3.97 2.30 -8.10
C ALA A 57 -3.49 2.30 -9.55
N GLY A 58 -2.23 2.70 -9.80
CA GLY A 58 -1.62 2.67 -11.12
C GLY A 58 -1.61 1.27 -11.73
N MET A 59 -1.17 0.27 -10.97
CA MET A 59 -1.20 -1.13 -11.41
C MET A 59 -2.59 -1.61 -11.79
N ILE A 60 -3.62 -1.23 -11.05
CA ILE A 60 -5.00 -1.67 -11.32
C ILE A 60 -5.58 -0.96 -12.53
N TYR A 61 -5.38 0.35 -12.65
CA TYR A 61 -6.16 1.19 -13.56
C TYR A 61 -5.37 1.71 -14.77
N LEU A 62 -4.08 2.03 -14.62
CA LEU A 62 -3.31 2.74 -15.64
C LEU A 62 -2.53 1.77 -16.55
N ARG A 63 -2.52 2.07 -17.83
CA ARG A 63 -1.64 1.45 -18.81
C ARG A 63 -0.66 2.42 -19.45
N ASP A 64 -0.85 3.73 -19.23
CA ASP A 64 -0.04 4.81 -19.76
C ASP A 64 -0.15 6.05 -18.89
N ASN A 65 0.69 7.08 -19.14
CA ASN A 65 0.72 8.35 -18.39
C ASN A 65 0.88 8.14 -16.86
N PRO A 66 1.89 7.36 -16.41
CA PRO A 66 2.01 6.91 -15.02
C PRO A 66 2.21 8.05 -14.02
N LEU A 67 2.72 9.19 -14.45
CA LEU A 67 2.95 10.38 -13.61
C LEU A 67 1.87 11.45 -13.79
N LEU A 68 0.80 11.16 -14.53
CA LEU A 68 -0.30 12.10 -14.82
C LEU A 68 0.18 13.46 -15.34
N LYS A 69 1.24 13.47 -16.14
CA LYS A 69 1.79 14.69 -16.76
C LYS A 69 0.84 15.32 -17.77
N GLN A 70 -0.07 14.53 -18.29
CA GLN A 70 -1.16 14.97 -19.15
C GLN A 70 -2.50 14.76 -18.44
N PRO A 71 -3.55 15.52 -18.81
CA PRO A 71 -4.91 15.23 -18.34
C PRO A 71 -5.28 13.78 -18.62
N LEU A 72 -5.90 13.12 -17.63
CA LEU A 72 -6.30 11.72 -17.77
C LEU A 72 -7.32 11.55 -18.89
N LYS A 73 -7.09 10.55 -19.74
CA LYS A 73 -7.95 10.21 -20.88
C LYS A 73 -8.28 8.72 -20.82
N VAL A 74 -9.32 8.31 -21.57
CA VAL A 74 -9.78 6.92 -21.60
C VAL A 74 -8.68 5.96 -22.11
N GLU A 75 -7.89 6.40 -23.09
CA GLU A 75 -6.76 5.63 -23.62
C GLU A 75 -5.64 5.37 -22.62
N HIS A 76 -5.56 6.12 -21.52
CA HIS A 76 -4.60 5.88 -20.44
C HIS A 76 -5.07 4.78 -19.48
N ILE A 77 -6.33 4.37 -19.57
CA ILE A 77 -6.92 3.38 -18.68
C ILE A 77 -6.87 2.00 -19.33
N LYS A 78 -6.64 0.96 -18.54
CA LYS A 78 -6.69 -0.42 -19.00
C LYS A 78 -8.10 -0.79 -19.47
N ASN A 79 -8.21 -1.53 -20.55
CA ASN A 79 -9.50 -2.02 -21.06
C ASN A 79 -10.17 -3.00 -20.11
N ARG A 80 -9.38 -3.75 -19.32
CA ARG A 80 -9.84 -4.70 -18.32
C ARG A 80 -9.21 -4.33 -16.99
N LEU A 81 -10.04 -3.91 -16.04
CA LEU A 81 -9.61 -3.53 -14.70
C LEU A 81 -9.65 -4.78 -13.81
N LEU A 82 -8.50 -5.20 -13.31
CA LEU A 82 -8.35 -6.30 -12.38
C LEU A 82 -7.40 -5.91 -11.26
N GLY A 83 -7.75 -6.31 -10.05
CA GLY A 83 -7.03 -6.04 -8.82
C GLY A 83 -7.97 -5.56 -7.72
N HIS A 84 -7.56 -5.71 -6.47
CA HIS A 84 -8.37 -5.35 -5.31
C HIS A 84 -7.80 -4.09 -4.63
N TRP A 85 -8.35 -2.94 -4.98
CA TRP A 85 -8.00 -1.68 -4.34
C TRP A 85 -8.28 -1.70 -2.84
N GLY A 86 -9.42 -2.24 -2.42
CA GLY A 86 -9.88 -2.19 -1.04
C GLY A 86 -8.95 -2.81 -0.01
N SER A 87 -8.16 -3.82 -0.38
CA SER A 87 -7.17 -4.46 0.51
C SER A 87 -5.80 -3.76 0.49
N SER A 88 -5.44 -3.09 -0.60
CA SER A 88 -4.09 -2.55 -0.81
C SER A 88 -3.69 -1.48 0.21
N PRO A 89 -4.52 -0.48 0.55
CA PRO A 89 -4.15 0.52 1.55
C PRO A 89 -3.89 -0.05 2.93
N GLY A 90 -4.66 -1.06 3.35
CA GLY A 90 -4.48 -1.73 4.63
C GLY A 90 -3.20 -2.56 4.68
N LEU A 91 -2.91 -3.32 3.63
CA LEU A 91 -1.69 -4.13 3.54
C LEU A 91 -0.44 -3.25 3.56
N SER A 92 -0.38 -2.23 2.73
CA SER A 92 0.76 -1.31 2.68
C SER A 92 0.88 -0.47 3.97
N PHE A 93 -0.23 -0.15 4.65
CA PHE A 93 -0.19 0.52 5.95
C PHE A 93 0.49 -0.34 7.03
N VAL A 94 0.12 -1.61 7.12
CA VAL A 94 0.76 -2.55 8.04
C VAL A 94 2.24 -2.71 7.69
N TYR A 95 2.54 -2.90 6.40
CA TYR A 95 3.91 -3.07 5.93
C TYR A 95 4.81 -1.87 6.29
N VAL A 96 4.40 -0.64 6.02
CA VAL A 96 5.22 0.54 6.29
C VAL A 96 5.55 0.69 7.77
N HIS A 97 4.62 0.35 8.65
CA HIS A 97 4.86 0.39 10.09
C HIS A 97 5.79 -0.74 10.56
N LEU A 98 5.66 -1.94 10.00
CA LEU A 98 6.58 -3.05 10.29
C LEU A 98 7.99 -2.75 9.77
N ASN A 99 8.12 -2.26 8.53
CA ASN A 99 9.41 -1.89 7.94
C ASN A 99 10.12 -0.82 8.78
N ARG A 100 9.37 0.17 9.28
CA ARG A 100 9.90 1.16 10.22
C ARG A 100 10.49 0.52 11.49
N LEU A 101 9.79 -0.45 12.06
CA LEU A 101 10.25 -1.16 13.26
C LEU A 101 11.45 -2.05 12.97
N ILE A 102 11.42 -2.78 11.83
CA ILE A 102 12.53 -3.60 11.36
C ILE A 102 13.80 -2.75 11.25
N LYS A 103 13.73 -1.61 10.56
CA LYS A 103 14.89 -0.72 10.38
C LYS A 103 15.35 -0.07 11.68
N LYS A 104 14.43 0.28 12.58
CA LYS A 104 14.75 0.94 13.85
C LYS A 104 15.44 0.00 14.85
N TYR A 105 15.06 -1.26 14.86
CA TYR A 105 15.49 -2.22 15.86
C TYR A 105 16.33 -3.36 15.29
N ASP A 106 16.67 -3.31 14.00
CA ASP A 106 17.41 -4.34 13.26
C ASP A 106 16.78 -5.73 13.44
N LEU A 107 15.50 -5.84 13.12
CA LEU A 107 14.72 -7.06 13.35
C LEU A 107 14.69 -7.97 12.13
N ASP A 108 14.89 -9.26 12.35
CA ASP A 108 14.61 -10.31 11.37
C ASP A 108 13.11 -10.64 11.38
N MET A 109 12.37 -10.18 10.36
CA MET A 109 10.92 -10.37 10.27
C MET A 109 10.49 -10.77 8.87
N ILE A 110 9.46 -11.59 8.80
CA ILE A 110 8.74 -11.90 7.56
C ILE A 110 7.33 -11.33 7.66
N TYR A 111 6.95 -10.50 6.70
CA TYR A 111 5.58 -10.02 6.57
C TYR A 111 4.77 -10.95 5.68
N MET A 112 3.75 -11.58 6.25
CA MET A 112 2.83 -12.44 5.50
C MET A 112 1.54 -11.70 5.17
N ALA A 113 1.31 -11.45 3.88
CA ALA A 113 0.06 -10.91 3.37
C ALA A 113 -0.90 -12.07 3.07
N GLY A 114 -1.87 -12.33 3.96
CA GLY A 114 -2.83 -13.41 3.82
C GLY A 114 -3.70 -13.33 2.55
N PRO A 115 -4.25 -12.16 2.16
CA PRO A 115 -5.08 -12.07 0.96
C PRO A 115 -4.23 -12.11 -0.32
N GLY A 116 -4.26 -13.22 -1.07
CA GLY A 116 -3.59 -13.32 -2.38
C GLY A 116 -4.03 -12.26 -3.38
N HIS A 117 -5.29 -11.83 -3.33
CA HIS A 117 -5.82 -10.71 -4.12
C HIS A 117 -5.23 -9.34 -3.72
N GLY A 118 -4.50 -9.25 -2.63
CA GLY A 118 -3.79 -8.04 -2.18
C GLY A 118 -2.49 -7.77 -2.93
N ALA A 119 -2.19 -8.45 -4.03
CA ALA A 119 -0.97 -8.29 -4.81
C ALA A 119 -0.55 -6.83 -5.06
N PRO A 120 -1.42 -5.87 -5.40
CA PRO A 120 -0.99 -4.48 -5.55
C PRO A 120 -0.39 -3.87 -4.28
N GLY A 121 -0.91 -4.24 -3.10
CA GLY A 121 -0.38 -3.80 -1.82
C GLY A 121 0.94 -4.45 -1.43
N VAL A 122 1.29 -5.60 -2.01
CA VAL A 122 2.59 -6.27 -1.86
C VAL A 122 3.60 -5.74 -2.86
N LEU A 123 3.21 -5.61 -4.14
CA LEU A 123 4.10 -5.20 -5.21
C LEU A 123 4.52 -3.73 -5.13
N ALA A 124 3.67 -2.86 -4.61
CA ALA A 124 3.98 -1.44 -4.48
C ALA A 124 5.22 -1.18 -3.59
N PRO A 125 5.33 -1.72 -2.36
CA PRO A 125 6.57 -1.63 -1.59
C PRO A 125 7.77 -2.25 -2.29
N VAL A 126 7.61 -3.44 -2.87
CA VAL A 126 8.68 -4.15 -3.57
C VAL A 126 9.25 -3.32 -4.74
N TYR A 127 8.40 -2.59 -5.46
CA TYR A 127 8.81 -1.68 -6.51
C TYR A 127 9.53 -0.45 -5.95
N LEU A 128 8.97 0.20 -4.91
CA LEU A 128 9.57 1.38 -4.28
C LEU A 128 10.94 1.12 -3.63
N GLU A 129 11.22 -0.12 -3.27
CA GLU A 129 12.47 -0.54 -2.64
C GLU A 129 13.50 -1.10 -3.64
N GLY A 130 13.19 -1.04 -4.94
CA GLY A 130 14.09 -1.46 -6.03
C GLY A 130 14.12 -2.96 -6.32
N THR A 131 13.65 -3.81 -5.41
CA THR A 131 13.68 -5.27 -5.57
C THR A 131 12.93 -5.73 -6.83
N TYR A 132 11.87 -5.05 -7.21
CA TYR A 132 11.13 -5.37 -8.43
C TYR A 132 12.00 -5.21 -9.68
N SER A 133 12.75 -4.12 -9.74
CA SER A 133 13.64 -3.79 -10.87
C SER A 133 14.86 -4.70 -10.95
N GLU A 134 15.27 -5.33 -9.85
CA GLU A 134 16.32 -6.35 -9.85
C GLU A 134 15.89 -7.61 -10.64
N ILE A 135 14.59 -7.96 -10.57
CA ILE A 135 14.04 -9.14 -11.25
C ILE A 135 13.56 -8.79 -12.66
N TYR A 136 12.98 -7.62 -12.82
CA TYR A 136 12.49 -7.08 -14.09
C TYR A 136 13.18 -5.75 -14.42
N PRO A 137 14.40 -5.78 -15.01
CA PRO A 137 15.20 -4.55 -15.23
C PRO A 137 14.55 -3.50 -16.13
N ASP A 138 13.59 -3.90 -16.96
CA ASP A 138 12.78 -3.00 -17.80
C ASP A 138 11.63 -2.31 -17.03
N LYS A 139 11.55 -2.55 -15.75
CA LYS A 139 10.60 -1.90 -14.83
C LYS A 139 11.37 -1.02 -13.83
N SER A 140 12.25 -0.17 -14.35
CA SER A 140 13.05 0.78 -13.58
C SER A 140 12.20 1.80 -12.82
N GLU A 141 12.80 2.46 -11.83
CA GLU A 141 12.13 3.48 -11.00
C GLU A 141 12.09 4.86 -11.68
N ASP A 142 11.84 4.87 -12.98
CA ASP A 142 11.63 6.05 -13.80
C ASP A 142 10.23 6.02 -14.45
N GLU A 143 9.90 7.01 -15.26
CA GLU A 143 8.57 7.11 -15.89
C GLU A 143 8.29 5.95 -16.85
N GLU A 144 9.28 5.55 -17.65
CA GLU A 144 9.14 4.47 -18.62
C GLU A 144 9.00 3.12 -17.92
N GLY A 145 9.84 2.87 -16.93
CA GLY A 145 9.79 1.67 -16.09
C GLY A 145 8.49 1.58 -15.28
N MET A 146 8.02 2.71 -14.74
CA MET A 146 6.73 2.75 -14.03
C MET A 146 5.55 2.47 -14.97
N ALA A 147 5.57 2.99 -16.18
CA ALA A 147 4.55 2.68 -17.19
C ALA A 147 4.56 1.18 -17.54
N ALA A 148 5.75 0.62 -17.72
CA ALA A 148 5.93 -0.80 -17.97
C ALA A 148 5.48 -1.68 -16.79
N PHE A 149 5.77 -1.26 -15.56
CA PHE A 149 5.31 -1.91 -14.33
C PHE A 149 3.79 -1.90 -14.20
N PHE A 150 3.14 -0.75 -14.39
CA PHE A 150 1.69 -0.67 -14.38
C PHE A 150 1.07 -1.54 -15.46
N LYS A 151 1.62 -1.51 -16.66
CA LYS A 151 1.13 -2.31 -17.78
C LYS A 151 1.30 -3.81 -17.55
N GLN A 152 2.36 -4.26 -16.91
CA GLN A 152 2.63 -5.69 -16.66
C GLN A 152 1.59 -6.31 -15.73
N PHE A 153 1.11 -5.57 -14.73
CA PHE A 153 0.15 -6.07 -13.76
C PHE A 153 -1.19 -6.37 -14.42
N SER A 154 -1.63 -7.63 -14.30
CA SER A 154 -2.94 -8.09 -14.81
C SER A 154 -3.18 -7.79 -16.29
N PHE A 155 -2.13 -7.93 -17.10
CA PHE A 155 -2.16 -7.72 -18.54
C PHE A 155 -1.71 -8.99 -19.27
N PRO A 156 -2.21 -9.28 -20.48
CA PRO A 156 -1.78 -10.46 -21.24
C PRO A 156 -0.26 -10.51 -21.44
N GLY A 157 0.35 -11.61 -21.06
CA GLY A 157 1.81 -11.79 -21.08
C GLY A 157 2.58 -11.16 -19.91
N GLY A 158 1.88 -10.54 -18.97
CA GLY A 158 2.44 -10.01 -17.73
C GLY A 158 2.21 -10.93 -16.53
N ILE A 159 2.13 -10.35 -15.34
CA ILE A 159 1.83 -11.07 -14.09
C ILE A 159 0.33 -11.06 -13.78
N GLY A 160 -0.11 -11.97 -12.92
CA GLY A 160 -1.51 -12.04 -12.47
C GLY A 160 -1.92 -10.92 -11.53
N SER A 161 -3.22 -10.82 -11.25
CA SER A 161 -3.78 -9.88 -10.27
C SER A 161 -3.70 -10.38 -8.83
N HIS A 162 -3.28 -11.61 -8.63
CA HIS A 162 -3.01 -12.24 -7.34
C HIS A 162 -1.52 -12.52 -7.23
N CYS A 163 -1.00 -12.65 -6.01
CA CYS A 163 0.35 -13.13 -5.81
C CYS A 163 0.50 -14.54 -6.41
N THR A 164 1.55 -14.72 -7.19
CA THR A 164 1.93 -15.95 -7.88
C THR A 164 3.43 -16.16 -7.73
N PRO A 165 4.00 -17.32 -8.10
CA PRO A 165 5.45 -17.51 -8.08
C PRO A 165 6.26 -16.45 -8.84
N GLU A 166 5.67 -15.86 -9.88
CA GLU A 166 6.28 -14.77 -10.67
C GLU A 166 6.22 -13.41 -9.98
N THR A 167 5.52 -13.29 -8.85
CA THR A 167 5.41 -12.05 -8.08
C THR A 167 6.69 -11.81 -7.29
N PRO A 168 7.51 -10.78 -7.63
CA PRO A 168 8.74 -10.49 -6.90
C PRO A 168 8.48 -10.21 -5.42
N GLY A 169 9.39 -10.63 -4.56
CA GLY A 169 9.27 -10.46 -3.11
C GLY A 169 8.26 -11.37 -2.43
N SER A 170 7.60 -12.27 -3.16
CA SER A 170 6.70 -13.26 -2.57
C SER A 170 7.39 -14.62 -2.40
N ILE A 171 7.00 -15.34 -1.34
CA ILE A 171 7.39 -16.72 -1.10
C ILE A 171 6.15 -17.58 -1.38
N HIS A 172 6.26 -18.47 -2.38
CA HIS A 172 5.23 -19.43 -2.70
C HIS A 172 5.78 -20.84 -2.58
N GLU A 173 5.04 -21.71 -1.94
CA GLU A 173 5.19 -23.15 -2.11
C GLU A 173 4.48 -23.54 -3.42
N GLY A 174 5.23 -24.14 -4.32
CA GLY A 174 4.76 -24.62 -5.62
C GLY A 174 3.83 -25.82 -5.54
#